data_a685dc525f78b021da045939b218c5f9
#
_entry.id   a685dc525f78b021da045939b218c5f9
#
_cell.length_a   1.000
_cell.length_b   1.000
_cell.length_c   1.000
_cell.angle_alpha   90.00
_cell.angle_beta   90.00
_cell.angle_gamma   90.00
#
_symmetry.space_group_name_H-M   'P 1'
#
loop_
_entity.id
_entity.type
_entity.pdbx_description
1 polymer ?
#
loop_
_entity_poly.entity_id
_entity_poly.type
_entity_poly.pdbx_seq_one_letter_code
_entity_poly.pdbx_strand_id
1 'polypeptide(L)'
;MAVSQAFSVTYDALTDVLYITKRSAQAARGVEDAQGIVWRYGPDGDIIGATVVDFVDLWAKRNGALAEQLSAHFKIPHPQAMTVLERALDHQPH
;
A
#
# COMPACT_ATOMS: atom_id res chain seq x y z
N MET A 1 7.91 -23.59 3.57
CA MET A 1 8.24 -22.41 4.07
C MET A 1 7.50 -21.27 3.49
N ALA A 2 7.05 -20.55 4.25
CA ALA A 2 6.28 -19.50 3.82
C ALA A 2 7.17 -18.43 3.33
N VAL A 3 7.02 -18.11 2.16
CA VAL A 3 7.66 -16.97 1.72
C VAL A 3 6.76 -15.85 1.95
N SER A 4 7.04 -15.10 2.92
CA SER A 4 6.30 -13.91 3.08
C SER A 4 6.50 -13.08 1.86
N GLN A 5 5.46 -12.57 1.34
CA GLN A 5 5.56 -11.62 0.29
C GLN A 5 6.23 -10.39 0.85
N ALA A 6 7.37 -10.07 0.33
CA ALA A 6 8.10 -8.91 0.79
C ALA A 6 7.51 -7.69 0.11
N PHE A 7 6.91 -6.82 0.87
CA PHE A 7 6.45 -5.54 0.36
C PHE A 7 7.49 -4.49 0.67
N SER A 8 7.76 -3.63 -0.30
CA SER A 8 8.53 -2.42 -0.07
C SER A 8 7.56 -1.32 0.29
N VAL A 9 7.79 -0.70 1.43
CA VAL A 9 6.94 0.38 1.91
C VAL A 9 7.79 1.63 2.05
N THR A 10 7.42 2.68 1.34
CA THR A 10 8.13 3.95 1.39
C THR A 10 7.13 5.06 1.62
N TYR A 11 7.42 5.93 2.56
CA TYR A 11 6.57 7.06 2.84
C TYR A 11 7.33 8.36 2.56
N ASP A 12 6.75 9.22 1.72
CA ASP A 12 7.32 10.52 1.41
C ASP A 12 6.60 11.57 2.26
N ALA A 13 7.28 12.04 3.29
CA ALA A 13 6.68 12.99 4.22
C ALA A 13 6.45 14.36 3.59
N LEU A 14 7.22 14.72 2.58
CA LEU A 14 7.04 16.02 1.96
C LEU A 14 5.75 16.13 1.18
N THR A 15 5.33 15.04 0.58
CA THR A 15 4.12 15.02 -0.24
C THR A 15 2.98 14.24 0.43
N ASP A 16 3.25 13.62 1.58
CA ASP A 16 2.27 12.79 2.29
C ASP A 16 1.76 11.65 1.40
N VAL A 17 2.67 10.97 0.74
CA VAL A 17 2.33 9.87 -0.15
C VAL A 17 2.98 8.58 0.32
N LEU A 18 2.18 7.55 0.46
CA LEU A 18 2.65 6.23 0.82
C LEU A 18 2.73 5.36 -0.42
N TYR A 19 3.88 4.73 -0.63
CA TYR A 19 4.10 3.82 -1.75
C TYR A 19 4.27 2.42 -1.21
N ILE A 20 3.44 1.50 -1.68
CA ILE A 20 3.53 0.08 -1.33
C ILE A 20 3.77 -0.69 -2.62
N THR A 21 4.86 -1.45 -2.68
CA THR A 21 5.19 -2.22 -3.88
C THR A 21 5.43 -3.66 -3.49
N LYS A 22 4.85 -4.57 -4.27
CA LYS A 22 5.02 -5.99 -4.06
C LYS A 22 6.22 -6.44 -4.85
N ARG A 23 7.34 -6.65 -4.16
CA ARG A 23 8.59 -7.12 -4.75
C ARG A 23 8.94 -6.37 -6.02
N SER A 24 9.68 -6.98 -6.87
CA SER A 24 10.26 -6.36 -8.03
C SER A 24 9.40 -6.40 -9.27
N ALA A 25 8.12 -6.47 -9.13
CA ALA A 25 7.24 -6.47 -10.28
C ALA A 25 7.22 -5.09 -10.94
N GLN A 26 7.09 -5.08 -12.24
CA GLN A 26 7.09 -3.85 -13.00
C GLN A 26 5.66 -3.48 -13.34
N ALA A 27 5.25 -2.28 -12.99
CA ALA A 27 3.89 -1.83 -13.22
C ALA A 27 3.65 -1.56 -14.69
N ALA A 28 2.53 -2.05 -15.19
CA ALA A 28 2.11 -1.77 -16.56
C ALA A 28 1.10 -0.63 -16.62
N ARG A 29 0.30 -0.46 -15.57
CA ARG A 29 -0.68 0.63 -15.53
C ARG A 29 -1.09 0.92 -14.10
N GLY A 30 -1.66 2.09 -13.88
CA GLY A 30 -2.22 2.48 -12.59
C GLY A 30 -3.65 2.92 -12.76
N VAL A 31 -4.50 2.59 -11.79
CA VAL A 31 -5.90 2.98 -11.81
C VAL A 31 -6.25 3.58 -10.45
N GLU A 32 -6.71 4.81 -10.46
CA GLU A 32 -7.11 5.48 -9.22
C GLU A 32 -8.54 5.12 -8.88
N ASP A 33 -8.79 4.75 -7.63
CA ASP A 33 -10.15 4.45 -7.20
C ASP A 33 -10.83 5.70 -6.64
N ALA A 34 -12.05 5.55 -6.20
CA ALA A 34 -12.85 6.68 -5.71
C ALA A 34 -12.31 7.26 -4.41
N GLN A 35 -11.42 6.55 -3.73
CA GLN A 35 -10.86 6.99 -2.45
C GLN A 35 -9.47 7.60 -2.59
N GLY A 36 -8.98 7.73 -3.82
CA GLY A 36 -7.68 8.33 -4.05
C GLY A 36 -6.51 7.39 -3.95
N ILE A 37 -6.75 6.08 -3.94
CA ILE A 37 -5.68 5.09 -3.96
C ILE A 37 -5.43 4.70 -5.39
N VAL A 38 -4.16 4.79 -5.83
CA VAL A 38 -3.80 4.37 -7.17
C VAL A 38 -3.29 2.93 -7.08
N TRP A 39 -4.06 2.01 -7.66
CA TRP A 39 -3.68 0.59 -7.68
C TRP A 39 -2.86 0.34 -8.94
N ARG A 40 -1.71 -0.29 -8.76
CA ARG A 40 -0.80 -0.55 -9.88
C ARG A 40 -0.87 -2.00 -10.26
N TYR A 41 -1.06 -2.24 -11.54
CA TYR A 41 -1.24 -3.58 -12.09
C TYR A 41 -0.04 -3.98 -12.91
N GLY A 42 0.36 -5.23 -12.80
CA GLY A 42 1.39 -5.81 -13.65
C GLY A 42 0.85 -6.24 -15.00
N PRO A 43 1.72 -6.75 -15.86
CA PRO A 43 1.29 -7.18 -17.21
C PRO A 43 0.22 -8.26 -17.20
N ASP A 44 0.19 -9.08 -16.17
CA ASP A 44 -0.80 -10.17 -16.07
C ASP A 44 -2.13 -9.69 -15.50
N GLY A 45 -2.24 -8.43 -15.11
CA GLY A 45 -3.45 -7.94 -14.46
C GLY A 45 -3.45 -8.07 -12.95
N ASP A 46 -2.39 -8.61 -12.35
CA ASP A 46 -2.28 -8.72 -10.90
C ASP A 46 -1.93 -7.38 -10.28
N ILE A 47 -2.45 -7.12 -9.09
CA ILE A 47 -2.08 -5.90 -8.37
C ILE A 47 -0.71 -6.08 -7.76
N ILE A 48 0.20 -5.19 -8.09
CA ILE A 48 1.59 -5.25 -7.65
C ILE A 48 1.99 -4.06 -6.81
N GLY A 49 1.12 -3.10 -6.63
CA GLY A 49 1.47 -1.94 -5.81
C GLY A 49 0.28 -1.04 -5.58
N ALA A 50 0.48 -0.10 -4.69
CA ALA A 50 -0.52 0.91 -4.38
C ALA A 50 0.19 2.21 -4.02
N THR A 51 -0.38 3.32 -4.46
CA THR A 51 0.08 4.65 -4.08
C THR A 51 -1.07 5.32 -3.34
N VAL A 52 -0.83 5.67 -2.08
CA VAL A 52 -1.87 6.26 -1.23
C VAL A 52 -1.52 7.73 -1.02
N VAL A 53 -2.32 8.60 -1.62
CA VAL A 53 -2.12 10.03 -1.54
C VAL A 53 -2.78 10.54 -0.27
N ASP A 54 -2.20 11.55 0.35
CA ASP A 54 -2.69 12.14 1.59
C ASP A 54 -2.83 11.09 2.70
N PHE A 55 -1.78 10.27 2.83
CA PHE A 55 -1.83 9.12 3.72
C PHE A 55 -2.09 9.52 5.17
N VAL A 56 -1.31 10.44 5.72
CA VAL A 56 -1.51 10.84 7.11
C VAL A 56 -2.79 11.65 7.25
N ASP A 57 -3.05 12.52 6.29
CA ASP A 57 -4.19 13.42 6.35
C ASP A 57 -5.52 12.67 6.33
N LEU A 58 -5.64 11.67 5.45
CA LEU A 58 -6.91 10.98 5.26
C LEU A 58 -6.98 9.63 5.95
N TRP A 59 -5.85 8.93 6.09
CA TRP A 59 -5.88 7.53 6.46
C TRP A 59 -5.28 7.20 7.81
N ALA A 60 -4.48 8.10 8.40
CA ALA A 60 -3.82 7.76 9.67
C ALA A 60 -4.81 7.38 10.77
N LYS A 61 -5.97 8.03 10.79
CA LYS A 61 -7.01 7.74 11.77
C LYS A 61 -7.98 6.66 11.29
N ARG A 62 -7.77 6.17 10.09
CA ARG A 62 -8.64 5.16 9.47
C ARG A 62 -7.83 4.02 8.90
N ASN A 63 -6.72 3.70 9.57
CA ASN A 63 -5.82 2.70 9.04
C ASN A 63 -6.46 1.32 8.96
N GLY A 64 -7.47 1.04 9.81
CA GLY A 64 -8.20 -0.21 9.66
C GLY A 64 -8.95 -0.30 8.35
N ALA A 65 -9.56 0.81 7.91
CA ALA A 65 -10.24 0.85 6.62
C ALA A 65 -9.26 0.69 5.47
N LEU A 66 -8.10 1.33 5.56
CA LEU A 66 -7.08 1.19 4.54
C LEU A 66 -6.54 -0.24 4.51
N ALA A 67 -6.34 -0.85 5.67
CA ALA A 67 -5.88 -2.23 5.76
C ALA A 67 -6.87 -3.18 5.08
N GLU A 68 -8.17 -2.92 5.21
CA GLU A 68 -9.17 -3.71 4.52
C GLU A 68 -9.02 -3.63 3.01
N GLN A 69 -8.78 -2.43 2.50
CA GLN A 69 -8.56 -2.24 1.07
C GLN A 69 -7.31 -2.98 0.59
N LEU A 70 -6.22 -2.87 1.35
CA LEU A 70 -4.98 -3.54 0.99
C LEU A 70 -5.16 -5.06 1.04
N SER A 71 -5.83 -5.55 2.07
CA SER A 71 -6.08 -6.98 2.23
C SER A 71 -6.87 -7.52 1.04
N ALA A 72 -7.93 -6.81 0.65
CA ALA A 72 -8.78 -7.26 -0.44
C ALA A 72 -8.06 -7.23 -1.78
N HIS A 73 -7.32 -6.16 -2.05
CA HIS A 73 -6.69 -6.00 -3.36
C HIS A 73 -5.43 -6.81 -3.52
N PHE A 74 -4.60 -6.89 -2.47
CA PHE A 74 -3.38 -7.69 -2.53
C PHE A 74 -3.62 -9.15 -2.19
N LYS A 75 -4.82 -9.50 -1.72
CA LYS A 75 -5.18 -10.88 -1.34
C LYS A 75 -4.26 -11.38 -0.23
N ILE A 76 -4.08 -10.54 0.78
CA ILE A 76 -3.28 -10.88 1.95
C ILE A 76 -4.16 -10.83 3.20
N PRO A 77 -3.79 -11.53 4.27
CA PRO A 77 -4.57 -11.46 5.51
C PRO A 77 -4.59 -10.05 6.08
N HIS A 78 -5.70 -9.69 6.72
CA HIS A 78 -5.86 -8.37 7.32
C HIS A 78 -4.71 -8.03 8.28
N PRO A 79 -4.26 -8.95 9.17
CA PRO A 79 -3.14 -8.63 10.05
C PRO A 79 -1.86 -8.26 9.30
N GLN A 80 -1.62 -8.89 8.15
CA GLN A 80 -0.44 -8.55 7.35
C GLN A 80 -0.57 -7.15 6.77
N ALA A 81 -1.77 -6.77 6.33
CA ALA A 81 -2.00 -5.42 5.82
C ALA A 81 -1.78 -4.39 6.92
N MET A 82 -2.25 -4.67 8.14
CA MET A 82 -2.00 -3.78 9.27
C MET A 82 -0.51 -3.63 9.54
N THR A 83 0.25 -4.72 9.46
CA THR A 83 1.70 -4.68 9.66
C THR A 83 2.37 -3.78 8.64
N VAL A 84 1.94 -3.83 7.40
CA VAL A 84 2.47 -2.97 6.34
C VAL A 84 2.25 -1.50 6.69
N LEU A 85 1.05 -1.17 7.15
CA LEU A 85 0.72 0.21 7.50
C LEU A 85 1.47 0.68 8.75
N GLU A 86 1.62 -0.18 9.73
CA GLU A 86 2.39 0.15 10.93
C GLU A 86 3.83 0.43 10.60
N ARG A 87 4.39 -0.32 9.67
CA ARG A 87 5.76 -0.10 9.23
C ARG A 87 5.90 1.27 8.58
N ALA A 88 4.91 1.67 7.80
CA ALA A 88 4.92 3.00 7.17
C ALA A 88 4.88 4.10 8.22
N LEU A 89 4.04 3.94 9.24
CA LEU A 89 3.94 4.94 10.30
C LEU A 89 5.21 5.02 11.13
N ASP A 90 5.89 3.89 11.34
CA ASP A 90 7.13 3.87 12.11
C ASP A 90 8.26 4.59 11.39
N HIS A 91 8.17 4.73 10.08
CA HIS A 91 9.22 5.38 9.30
C HIS A 91 8.93 6.84 9.05
N GLN A 92 7.91 7.40 9.69
CA GLN A 92 7.65 8.81 9.55
C GLN A 92 8.75 9.63 10.21
N PRO A 93 9.27 10.64 9.53
CA PRO A 93 10.20 11.54 10.19
C PRO A 93 9.45 12.38 11.22
N HIS A 94 10.11 12.71 12.27
CA HIS A 94 9.53 13.51 13.32
C HIS A 94 9.90 14.97 13.16
#